data_d84274c3c80fb4db098880d4f9a2013f
#
_entry.id   d84274c3c80fb4db098880d4f9a2013f
#
_cell.length_a   1.000
_cell.length_b   1.000
_cell.length_c   1.000
_cell.angle_alpha   90.00
_cell.angle_beta   90.00
_cell.angle_gamma   90.00
#
_symmetry.space_group_name_H-M   'P 1'
#
loop_
_entity.id
_entity.type
_entity.pdbx_description
1 polymer ?
#
loop_
_entity_poly.entity_id
_entity_poly.type
_entity_poly.pdbx_seq_one_letter_code
_entity_poly.pdbx_strand_id
1 'polypeptide(L)'
;MTRASQQDVRRRAGWLPADQEGLEAWLRGRRERIADRDPDRVLHPAVAAFRDLVDGDPVLRMHANEMVAQVPSGREYQERHVESFDELLVLIDEVVTTAPEYSEDQMVMTPLDGVLDWTKATPAGFAFYRDPRVNDALRGVLDAWSHFLSSGKSLAVLTDAPSGWRSDAARRAVGMDQFLHDPDDEHWGFASWNDFFTRHFRDGERPVASADDTAVIVSPCEATPYRIASRVHRRDEFWAKAEPYSVEELLAGDESVDAFVDGTVWQAFLSALDYHRWHSPVAGRIVRAWVQPGTYFSEADAQGSDAAEPTLSQGYLAHVATRAVFVIDADDPAIGLVAVVFIGMSDVSSCVIGEGLGAGARVGKGDELGYFQFGGSTVCVLFGPGVVESFSLEAVPQAPDEEPTPLHVRAHLATARRSEEQPG
;
A
#
# COMPACT_ATOMS: atom_id res chain seq x y z
N MET A 1 22.69 30.26 4.40
CA MET A 1 21.72 29.20 4.12
C MET A 1 20.61 29.33 5.14
N THR A 2 19.53 29.96 4.75
CA THR A 2 18.32 30.18 5.55
C THR A 2 17.69 28.82 5.84
N ARG A 3 17.42 28.51 7.11
CA ARG A 3 16.57 27.41 7.53
C ARG A 3 15.25 27.56 6.79
N ALA A 4 15.02 26.72 5.79
CA ALA A 4 13.67 26.50 5.29
C ALA A 4 12.84 26.03 6.51
N SER A 5 11.75 26.72 6.76
CA SER A 5 10.81 26.41 7.82
C SER A 5 10.44 24.93 7.76
N GLN A 6 10.55 24.24 8.88
CA GLN A 6 10.01 22.90 9.14
C GLN A 6 8.47 22.95 9.13
N GLN A 7 7.87 23.36 8.02
CA GLN A 7 6.44 23.37 7.83
C GLN A 7 6.03 22.20 6.94
N ASP A 8 5.29 21.31 7.55
CA ASP A 8 4.32 20.38 6.98
C ASP A 8 4.77 19.55 5.79
N VAL A 9 5.51 18.48 6.07
CA VAL A 9 5.37 17.28 5.23
C VAL A 9 4.00 16.69 5.58
N ARG A 10 2.94 17.17 4.92
CA ARG A 10 1.62 16.56 5.03
C ARG A 10 1.72 15.13 4.51
N ARG A 11 1.26 14.17 5.31
CA ARG A 11 1.07 12.79 4.90
C ARG A 11 0.02 12.76 3.78
N ARG A 12 0.47 12.47 2.56
CA ARG A 12 -0.31 12.73 1.33
C ARG A 12 -1.26 11.61 0.95
N ALA A 13 -1.00 10.38 1.43
CA ALA A 13 -1.76 9.21 1.00
C ALA A 13 -3.05 8.96 1.79
N GLY A 14 -3.32 9.73 2.85
CA GLY A 14 -4.52 9.58 3.67
C GLY A 14 -4.58 8.29 4.50
N TRP A 15 -3.46 7.58 4.64
CA TRP A 15 -3.38 6.34 5.43
C TRP A 15 -3.29 6.61 6.92
N LEU A 16 -2.57 7.64 7.30
CA LEU A 16 -2.46 8.19 8.65
C LEU A 16 -2.93 9.65 8.64
N PRO A 17 -3.26 10.24 9.81
CA PRO A 17 -3.62 11.65 9.93
C PRO A 17 -2.56 12.55 9.31
N ALA A 18 -2.99 13.70 8.79
CA ALA A 18 -2.10 14.64 8.08
C ALA A 18 -0.94 15.16 8.96
N ASP A 19 -1.12 15.16 10.27
CA ASP A 19 -0.14 15.63 11.24
C ASP A 19 -0.04 14.69 12.45
N GLN A 20 0.99 14.93 13.26
CA GLN A 20 1.29 14.15 14.45
C GLN A 20 0.22 14.31 15.55
N GLU A 21 -0.39 15.49 15.67
CA GLU A 21 -1.42 15.76 16.68
C GLU A 21 -2.66 14.87 16.48
N GLY A 22 -3.05 14.67 15.21
CA GLY A 22 -4.13 13.75 14.84
C GLY A 22 -3.83 12.30 15.21
N LEU A 23 -2.60 11.83 14.98
CA LEU A 23 -2.18 10.47 15.35
C LEU A 23 -2.14 10.28 16.87
N GLU A 24 -1.62 11.27 17.62
CA GLU A 24 -1.62 11.24 19.10
C GLU A 24 -3.04 11.22 19.67
N ALA A 25 -3.95 12.01 19.11
CA ALA A 25 -5.36 12.02 19.50
C ALA A 25 -6.04 10.67 19.23
N TRP A 26 -5.76 10.05 18.08
CA TRP A 26 -6.25 8.72 17.75
C TRP A 26 -5.73 7.65 18.74
N LEU A 27 -4.42 7.64 19.04
CA LEU A 27 -3.82 6.71 20.00
C LEU A 27 -4.40 6.89 21.41
N ARG A 28 -4.64 8.14 21.84
CA ARG A 28 -5.28 8.43 23.12
C ARG A 28 -6.68 7.80 23.18
N GLY A 29 -7.48 7.95 22.15
CA GLY A 29 -8.79 7.30 22.06
C GLY A 29 -8.71 5.77 22.11
N ARG A 30 -7.65 5.15 21.53
CA ARG A 30 -7.41 3.71 21.66
C ARG A 30 -7.06 3.30 23.09
N ARG A 31 -6.19 4.05 23.76
CA ARG A 31 -5.85 3.82 25.19
C ARG A 31 -7.07 3.92 26.11
N GLU A 32 -7.95 4.90 25.89
CA GLU A 32 -9.20 5.05 26.64
C GLU A 32 -10.10 3.82 26.46
N ARG A 33 -10.29 3.35 25.23
CA ARG A 33 -11.07 2.13 24.97
C ARG A 33 -10.46 0.88 25.61
N ILE A 34 -9.14 0.78 25.67
CA ILE A 34 -8.43 -0.32 26.34
C ILE A 34 -8.64 -0.26 27.84
N ALA A 35 -8.57 0.94 28.45
CA ALA A 35 -8.76 1.12 29.88
C ALA A 35 -10.17 0.74 30.36
N ASP A 36 -11.17 0.85 29.50
CA ASP A 36 -12.55 0.46 29.78
C ASP A 36 -12.82 -1.05 29.60
N ARG A 37 -11.82 -1.81 29.14
CA ARG A 37 -11.94 -3.27 28.92
C ARG A 37 -11.63 -4.06 30.20
N ASP A 38 -12.05 -5.34 30.18
CA ASP A 38 -11.71 -6.31 31.23
C ASP A 38 -10.17 -6.42 31.37
N PRO A 39 -9.62 -6.11 32.55
CA PRO A 39 -8.18 -6.22 32.81
C PRO A 39 -7.64 -7.66 32.68
N ASP A 40 -8.50 -8.67 32.84
CA ASP A 40 -8.14 -10.09 32.70
C ASP A 40 -8.28 -10.61 31.26
N ARG A 41 -8.50 -9.71 30.29
CA ARG A 41 -8.61 -10.10 28.89
C ARG A 41 -7.34 -10.80 28.38
N VAL A 42 -7.53 -11.98 27.80
CA VAL A 42 -6.46 -12.72 27.12
C VAL A 42 -6.22 -12.11 25.75
N LEU A 43 -4.96 -11.89 25.38
CA LEU A 43 -4.58 -11.44 24.05
C LEU A 43 -5.08 -12.39 22.94
N HIS A 44 -5.41 -11.85 21.78
CA HIS A 44 -5.71 -12.64 20.61
C HIS A 44 -4.57 -13.65 20.34
N PRO A 45 -4.85 -14.91 19.95
CA PRO A 45 -3.82 -15.94 19.79
C PRO A 45 -2.64 -15.53 18.90
N ALA A 46 -2.88 -14.78 17.82
CA ALA A 46 -1.82 -14.29 16.95
C ALA A 46 -0.92 -13.26 17.64
N VAL A 47 -1.49 -12.36 18.46
CA VAL A 47 -0.73 -11.36 19.24
C VAL A 47 0.05 -12.04 20.36
N ALA A 48 -0.56 -13.03 21.03
CA ALA A 48 0.11 -13.84 22.04
C ALA A 48 1.31 -14.60 21.46
N ALA A 49 1.16 -15.19 20.24
CA ALA A 49 2.25 -15.87 19.56
C ALA A 49 3.40 -14.90 19.20
N PHE A 50 3.07 -13.67 18.79
CA PHE A 50 4.07 -12.62 18.52
C PHE A 50 4.82 -12.24 19.82
N ARG A 51 4.13 -12.05 20.93
CA ARG A 51 4.73 -11.83 22.25
C ARG A 51 5.67 -12.98 22.62
N ASP A 52 5.20 -14.22 22.53
CA ASP A 52 5.95 -15.42 22.93
C ASP A 52 7.23 -15.61 22.09
N LEU A 53 7.19 -15.23 20.80
CA LEU A 53 8.38 -15.18 19.95
C LEU A 53 9.43 -14.21 20.50
N VAL A 54 9.01 -12.97 20.81
CA VAL A 54 9.90 -11.91 21.30
C VAL A 54 10.45 -12.26 22.71
N ASP A 55 9.61 -12.77 23.58
CA ASP A 55 10.00 -13.19 24.94
C ASP A 55 10.96 -14.38 24.92
N GLY A 56 10.80 -15.26 23.93
CA GLY A 56 11.64 -16.45 23.79
C GLY A 56 13.04 -16.18 23.21
N ASP A 57 13.27 -15.03 22.58
CA ASP A 57 14.55 -14.69 21.95
C ASP A 57 15.16 -13.43 22.58
N PRO A 58 16.34 -13.51 23.23
CA PRO A 58 16.95 -12.36 23.90
C PRO A 58 17.35 -11.23 22.93
N VAL A 59 17.66 -11.52 21.67
CA VAL A 59 18.03 -10.51 20.67
C VAL A 59 16.78 -9.75 20.20
N LEU A 60 15.69 -10.47 19.90
CA LEU A 60 14.43 -9.84 19.54
C LEU A 60 13.87 -8.98 20.69
N ARG A 61 13.93 -9.49 21.93
CA ARG A 61 13.50 -8.73 23.12
C ARG A 61 14.36 -7.47 23.32
N MET A 62 15.66 -7.54 23.08
CA MET A 62 16.54 -6.37 23.13
C MET A 62 16.08 -5.34 22.08
N HIS A 63 15.92 -5.74 20.83
CA HIS A 63 15.47 -4.82 19.76
C HIS A 63 14.07 -4.26 20.03
N ALA A 64 13.13 -5.06 20.53
CA ALA A 64 11.79 -4.62 20.89
C ALA A 64 11.80 -3.52 21.96
N ASN A 65 12.64 -3.67 23.00
CA ASN A 65 12.78 -2.65 24.04
C ASN A 65 13.53 -1.41 23.53
N GLU A 66 14.58 -1.60 22.76
CA GLU A 66 15.38 -0.48 22.23
C GLU A 66 14.60 0.36 21.21
N MET A 67 13.81 -0.24 20.32
CA MET A 67 13.01 0.53 19.36
C MET A 67 12.01 1.46 20.07
N VAL A 68 11.43 1.02 21.17
CA VAL A 68 10.55 1.87 21.98
C VAL A 68 11.36 2.96 22.70
N ALA A 69 12.53 2.62 23.28
CA ALA A 69 13.37 3.58 23.95
C ALA A 69 13.96 4.66 23.01
N GLN A 70 14.14 4.33 21.74
CA GLN A 70 14.69 5.20 20.69
C GLN A 70 13.62 6.12 20.07
N VAL A 71 12.33 5.89 20.32
CA VAL A 71 11.26 6.81 19.87
C VAL A 71 11.51 8.20 20.43
N PRO A 72 11.49 9.26 19.61
CA PRO A 72 11.71 10.62 20.09
C PRO A 72 10.76 11.01 21.20
N SER A 73 11.28 11.68 22.22
CA SER A 73 10.50 12.26 23.30
C SER A 73 10.96 13.69 23.52
N GLY A 74 10.05 14.65 23.59
CA GLY A 74 10.42 16.03 23.83
C GLY A 74 9.53 17.07 23.16
N ARG A 75 10.05 18.28 22.93
CA ARG A 75 9.28 19.46 22.49
C ARG A 75 8.59 19.31 21.13
N GLU A 76 9.00 18.36 20.29
CA GLU A 76 8.41 18.11 18.97
C GLU A 76 7.23 17.14 19.04
N TYR A 77 7.11 16.38 20.16
CA TYR A 77 6.05 15.40 20.41
C TYR A 77 5.51 15.69 21.81
N GLN A 78 4.21 15.97 21.89
CA GLN A 78 3.56 16.32 23.16
C GLN A 78 3.50 15.12 24.10
N GLU A 79 3.24 13.93 23.55
CA GLU A 79 3.17 12.68 24.27
C GLU A 79 4.14 11.67 23.64
N ARG A 80 4.64 10.73 24.43
CA ARG A 80 5.41 9.62 23.90
C ARG A 80 4.47 8.68 23.15
N HIS A 81 4.86 8.26 21.95
CA HIS A 81 4.04 7.45 21.07
C HIS A 81 3.62 6.12 21.72
N VAL A 82 4.56 5.38 22.29
CA VAL A 82 4.36 4.16 23.10
C VAL A 82 5.37 4.11 24.24
N GLU A 83 4.97 3.54 25.38
CA GLU A 83 5.79 3.48 26.60
C GLU A 83 6.56 2.16 26.74
N SER A 84 6.05 1.08 26.14
CA SER A 84 6.66 -0.25 26.22
C SER A 84 6.23 -1.15 25.07
N PHE A 85 6.95 -2.25 24.88
CA PHE A 85 6.55 -3.30 23.94
C PHE A 85 5.25 -3.99 24.38
N ASP A 86 5.01 -4.13 25.69
CA ASP A 86 3.76 -4.69 26.22
C ASP A 86 2.55 -3.80 25.87
N GLU A 87 2.69 -2.47 25.99
CA GLU A 87 1.65 -1.54 25.56
C GLU A 87 1.38 -1.66 24.05
N LEU A 88 2.44 -1.78 23.25
CA LEU A 88 2.34 -1.97 21.81
C LEU A 88 1.55 -3.23 21.47
N LEU A 89 1.78 -4.36 22.17
CA LEU A 89 1.02 -5.60 22.00
C LEU A 89 -0.47 -5.43 22.36
N VAL A 90 -0.78 -4.67 23.41
CA VAL A 90 -2.17 -4.41 23.82
C VAL A 90 -2.89 -3.53 22.80
N LEU A 91 -2.21 -2.54 22.22
CA LEU A 91 -2.74 -1.72 21.12
C LEU A 91 -2.98 -2.55 19.86
N ILE A 92 -2.04 -3.42 19.49
CA ILE A 92 -2.22 -4.37 18.38
C ILE A 92 -3.43 -5.28 18.63
N ASP A 93 -3.59 -5.80 19.86
CA ASP A 93 -4.72 -6.66 20.24
C ASP A 93 -6.08 -5.96 20.12
N GLU A 94 -6.09 -4.67 20.37
CA GLU A 94 -7.29 -3.85 20.17
C GLU A 94 -7.60 -3.71 18.69
N VAL A 95 -6.59 -3.43 17.85
CA VAL A 95 -6.75 -3.25 16.42
C VAL A 95 -7.27 -4.50 15.72
N VAL A 96 -6.73 -5.68 16.01
CA VAL A 96 -7.11 -6.92 15.31
C VAL A 96 -8.58 -7.34 15.51
N THR A 97 -9.30 -6.66 16.38
CA THR A 97 -10.73 -6.88 16.65
C THR A 97 -11.61 -5.68 16.29
N THR A 98 -11.07 -4.70 15.58
CA THR A 98 -11.80 -3.48 15.20
C THR A 98 -11.59 -3.20 13.69
N ALA A 99 -12.55 -2.49 13.08
CA ALA A 99 -12.39 -1.97 11.72
C ALA A 99 -12.08 -0.46 11.76
N PRO A 100 -11.42 0.10 10.72
CA PRO A 100 -11.17 1.53 10.65
C PRO A 100 -12.45 2.33 10.64
N GLU A 101 -12.52 3.36 11.48
CA GLU A 101 -13.61 4.33 11.53
C GLU A 101 -13.31 5.50 10.59
N TYR A 102 -14.36 6.11 10.04
CA TYR A 102 -14.21 7.34 9.25
C TYR A 102 -13.96 8.55 10.16
N SER A 103 -13.08 9.42 9.74
CA SER A 103 -12.90 10.76 10.32
C SER A 103 -12.41 11.73 9.24
N GLU A 104 -12.91 12.95 9.21
CA GLU A 104 -12.44 13.95 8.25
C GLU A 104 -11.01 14.43 8.59
N ASP A 105 -10.69 14.57 9.89
CA ASP A 105 -9.46 15.20 10.34
C ASP A 105 -8.44 14.21 10.95
N GLN A 106 -8.91 13.08 11.47
CA GLN A 106 -8.09 12.14 12.26
C GLN A 106 -8.23 10.70 11.74
N MET A 107 -8.46 10.54 10.43
CA MET A 107 -8.63 9.21 9.85
C MET A 107 -7.33 8.41 9.92
N VAL A 108 -7.42 7.20 10.47
CA VAL A 108 -6.35 6.21 10.47
C VAL A 108 -6.86 4.98 9.74
N MET A 109 -6.47 4.85 8.48
CA MET A 109 -6.83 3.72 7.63
C MET A 109 -5.89 2.53 7.81
N THR A 110 -4.68 2.76 8.29
CA THR A 110 -3.69 1.73 8.62
C THR A 110 -3.42 1.74 10.12
N PRO A 111 -4.34 1.18 10.94
CA PRO A 111 -4.25 1.28 12.39
C PRO A 111 -3.07 0.51 13.01
N LEU A 112 -2.64 -0.61 12.43
CA LEU A 112 -1.41 -1.30 12.87
C LEU A 112 -0.19 -0.45 12.57
N ASP A 113 -0.14 0.14 11.38
CA ASP A 113 0.90 1.10 11.01
C ASP A 113 0.92 2.29 11.97
N GLY A 114 -0.24 2.85 12.27
CA GLY A 114 -0.38 3.94 13.24
C GLY A 114 0.12 3.59 14.65
N VAL A 115 -0.08 2.36 15.11
CA VAL A 115 0.45 1.86 16.39
C VAL A 115 1.97 1.69 16.34
N LEU A 116 2.51 1.18 15.23
CA LEU A 116 3.94 0.88 15.06
C LEU A 116 4.76 2.09 14.62
N ASP A 117 4.13 3.16 14.19
CA ASP A 117 4.65 4.28 13.41
C ASP A 117 6.10 4.67 13.79
N TRP A 118 6.30 5.31 14.92
CA TRP A 118 7.62 5.79 15.33
C TRP A 118 8.65 4.70 15.62
N THR A 119 8.22 3.50 15.99
CA THR A 119 9.14 2.40 16.29
C THR A 119 9.85 1.91 15.02
N LYS A 120 9.20 1.97 13.86
CA LYS A 120 9.73 1.55 12.56
C LYS A 120 10.93 2.39 12.13
N ALA A 121 10.88 3.70 12.37
CA ALA A 121 11.90 4.66 11.98
C ALA A 121 13.15 4.67 12.88
N THR A 122 13.18 3.84 13.91
CA THR A 122 14.35 3.73 14.81
C THR A 122 15.38 2.72 14.30
N PRO A 123 16.68 2.88 14.61
CA PRO A 123 17.68 1.88 14.24
C PRO A 123 17.38 0.46 14.74
N ALA A 124 16.85 0.33 15.97
CA ALA A 124 16.47 -0.96 16.52
C ALA A 124 15.21 -1.51 15.84
N GLY A 125 14.22 -0.67 15.52
CA GLY A 125 13.04 -1.05 14.75
C GLY A 125 13.39 -1.48 13.33
N PHE A 126 14.30 -0.77 12.67
CA PHE A 126 14.80 -1.16 11.35
C PHE A 126 15.40 -2.59 11.35
N ALA A 127 16.15 -2.97 12.40
CA ALA A 127 16.67 -4.32 12.56
C ALA A 127 15.54 -5.32 12.89
N PHE A 128 14.61 -4.94 13.78
CA PHE A 128 13.52 -5.78 14.26
C PHE A 128 12.53 -6.15 13.14
N TYR A 129 12.01 -5.16 12.41
CA TYR A 129 11.01 -5.37 11.35
C TYR A 129 11.58 -6.02 10.08
N ARG A 130 12.89 -6.24 9.99
CA ARG A 130 13.55 -7.01 8.91
C ARG A 130 13.82 -8.46 9.29
N ASP A 131 13.70 -8.84 10.56
CA ASP A 131 13.87 -10.24 10.97
C ASP A 131 12.76 -11.10 10.35
N PRO A 132 13.09 -12.18 9.62
CA PRO A 132 12.08 -13.03 8.98
C PRO A 132 11.09 -13.64 9.96
N ARG A 133 11.51 -13.96 11.20
CA ARG A 133 10.65 -14.54 12.24
C ARG A 133 9.63 -13.51 12.73
N VAL A 134 10.05 -12.26 12.86
CA VAL A 134 9.16 -11.13 13.20
C VAL A 134 8.14 -10.92 12.09
N ASN A 135 8.58 -10.96 10.81
CA ASN A 135 7.67 -10.82 9.68
C ASN A 135 6.67 -11.99 9.59
N ASP A 136 7.08 -13.22 9.90
CA ASP A 136 6.16 -14.37 9.97
C ASP A 136 5.12 -14.21 11.09
N ALA A 137 5.51 -13.70 12.25
CA ALA A 137 4.59 -13.43 13.36
C ALA A 137 3.63 -12.28 13.02
N LEU A 138 4.14 -11.20 12.44
CA LEU A 138 3.33 -10.06 11.99
C LEU A 138 2.35 -10.47 10.88
N ARG A 139 2.75 -11.35 9.96
CA ARG A 139 1.81 -11.94 8.99
C ARG A 139 0.65 -12.63 9.71
N GLY A 140 0.91 -13.41 10.77
CA GLY A 140 -0.14 -14.03 11.57
C GLY A 140 -1.10 -13.03 12.21
N VAL A 141 -0.59 -11.88 12.67
CA VAL A 141 -1.40 -10.76 13.19
C VAL A 141 -2.26 -10.14 12.08
N LEU A 142 -1.66 -9.86 10.92
CA LEU A 142 -2.35 -9.30 9.76
C LEU A 142 -3.43 -10.25 9.22
N ASP A 143 -3.15 -11.56 9.15
CA ASP A 143 -4.11 -12.58 8.74
C ASP A 143 -5.31 -12.64 9.71
N ALA A 144 -5.05 -12.54 11.02
CA ALA A 144 -6.11 -12.49 12.03
C ALA A 144 -7.00 -11.26 11.85
N TRP A 145 -6.41 -10.10 11.60
CA TRP A 145 -7.15 -8.87 11.35
C TRP A 145 -7.93 -8.92 10.03
N SER A 146 -7.31 -9.40 8.95
CA SER A 146 -7.98 -9.62 7.67
C SER A 146 -9.19 -10.55 7.79
N HIS A 147 -9.08 -11.61 8.62
CA HIS A 147 -10.20 -12.49 8.93
C HIS A 147 -11.33 -11.75 9.66
N PHE A 148 -11.01 -10.90 10.64
CA PHE A 148 -12.00 -10.04 11.30
C PHE A 148 -12.66 -9.09 10.29
N LEU A 149 -11.86 -8.38 9.46
CA LEU A 149 -12.35 -7.43 8.47
C LEU A 149 -13.23 -8.09 7.39
N SER A 150 -13.04 -9.38 7.13
CA SER A 150 -13.87 -10.17 6.20
C SER A 150 -15.11 -10.76 6.86
N SER A 151 -15.32 -10.53 8.16
CA SER A 151 -16.49 -11.02 8.90
C SER A 151 -17.58 -9.95 9.00
N GLY A 152 -18.84 -10.39 9.18
CA GLY A 152 -19.96 -9.47 9.43
C GLY A 152 -19.81 -8.59 10.68
N LYS A 153 -18.90 -8.95 11.61
CA LYS A 153 -18.61 -8.12 12.80
C LYS A 153 -17.95 -6.79 12.44
N SER A 154 -17.24 -6.73 11.31
CA SER A 154 -16.58 -5.52 10.82
C SER A 154 -17.55 -4.48 10.24
N LEU A 155 -18.82 -4.85 10.02
CA LEU A 155 -19.86 -3.94 9.53
C LEU A 155 -20.26 -2.87 10.56
N ALA A 156 -19.85 -2.99 11.82
CA ALA A 156 -20.16 -2.03 12.87
C ALA A 156 -19.74 -0.59 12.55
N VAL A 157 -18.81 -0.39 11.63
CA VAL A 157 -18.35 0.95 11.16
C VAL A 157 -19.06 1.41 9.88
N LEU A 158 -19.85 0.55 9.20
CA LEU A 158 -20.66 0.92 8.04
C LEU A 158 -22.06 1.43 8.49
N THR A 159 -22.07 2.56 9.17
CA THR A 159 -23.25 3.20 9.75
C THR A 159 -23.37 4.66 9.34
N ASP A 160 -24.56 5.26 9.57
CA ASP A 160 -24.84 6.68 9.29
C ASP A 160 -24.32 7.61 10.42
N ALA A 161 -23.66 7.07 11.46
CA ALA A 161 -23.04 7.87 12.51
C ALA A 161 -21.93 8.79 11.93
N PRO A 162 -21.58 9.91 12.57
CA PRO A 162 -20.54 10.80 12.07
C PRO A 162 -19.18 10.12 11.80
N SER A 163 -18.83 9.10 12.60
CA SER A 163 -17.64 8.25 12.42
C SER A 163 -17.90 7.01 11.56
N GLY A 164 -19.07 6.88 10.98
CA GLY A 164 -19.45 5.76 10.13
C GLY A 164 -19.20 6.04 8.65
N TRP A 165 -18.89 4.98 7.90
CA TRP A 165 -18.61 5.06 6.46
C TRP A 165 -19.83 5.40 5.61
N ARG A 166 -21.06 5.33 6.16
CA ARG A 166 -22.28 5.75 5.50
C ARG A 166 -22.67 7.21 5.77
N SER A 167 -21.90 7.93 6.59
CA SER A 167 -22.11 9.38 6.77
C SER A 167 -22.01 10.14 5.45
N ASP A 168 -22.70 11.28 5.33
CA ASP A 168 -22.65 12.11 4.13
C ASP A 168 -21.22 12.57 3.78
N ALA A 169 -20.38 12.79 4.79
CA ALA A 169 -18.99 13.16 4.62
C ALA A 169 -18.18 12.01 4.02
N ALA A 170 -18.26 10.82 4.60
CA ALA A 170 -17.58 9.63 4.12
C ALA A 170 -18.03 9.25 2.69
N ARG A 171 -19.36 9.29 2.43
CA ARG A 171 -19.93 9.01 1.11
C ARG A 171 -19.32 9.92 0.03
N ARG A 172 -19.21 11.22 0.31
CA ARG A 172 -18.60 12.17 -0.62
C ARG A 172 -17.10 11.91 -0.79
N ALA A 173 -16.37 11.68 0.31
CA ALA A 173 -14.93 11.46 0.30
C ALA A 173 -14.54 10.20 -0.50
N VAL A 174 -15.30 9.12 -0.36
CA VAL A 174 -15.12 7.86 -1.10
C VAL A 174 -15.62 7.96 -2.55
N GLY A 175 -16.50 8.91 -2.87
CA GLY A 175 -17.20 8.96 -4.16
C GLY A 175 -18.13 7.76 -4.36
N MET A 176 -18.86 7.36 -3.32
CA MET A 176 -19.61 6.09 -3.26
C MET A 176 -20.59 5.90 -4.40
N ASP A 177 -21.12 6.96 -4.99
CA ASP A 177 -22.08 6.91 -6.09
C ASP A 177 -21.50 6.25 -7.36
N GLN A 178 -20.18 6.18 -7.50
CA GLN A 178 -19.48 5.52 -8.61
C GLN A 178 -19.38 4.00 -8.44
N PHE A 179 -19.68 3.48 -7.24
CA PHE A 179 -19.50 2.07 -6.92
C PHE A 179 -20.81 1.30 -6.84
N LEU A 180 -20.75 -0.01 -7.08
CA LEU A 180 -21.87 -0.91 -6.88
C LEU A 180 -22.20 -0.97 -5.39
N HIS A 181 -23.41 -0.61 -5.03
CA HIS A 181 -23.96 -0.69 -3.68
C HIS A 181 -25.49 -0.61 -3.72
N ASP A 182 -26.14 -1.07 -2.67
CA ASP A 182 -27.59 -0.90 -2.45
C ASP A 182 -27.81 0.20 -1.40
N PRO A 183 -28.26 1.40 -1.79
CA PRO A 183 -28.43 2.52 -0.87
C PRO A 183 -29.53 2.28 0.19
N ASP A 184 -30.45 1.35 -0.06
CA ASP A 184 -31.57 1.03 0.84
C ASP A 184 -31.21 -0.08 1.85
N ASP A 185 -30.09 -0.80 1.64
CA ASP A 185 -29.59 -1.80 2.58
C ASP A 185 -28.87 -1.17 3.77
N GLU A 186 -28.96 -1.82 4.95
CA GLU A 186 -28.40 -1.33 6.22
C GLU A 186 -26.88 -1.05 6.11
N HIS A 187 -26.15 -1.84 5.33
CA HIS A 187 -24.71 -1.71 5.13
C HIS A 187 -24.34 -1.55 3.65
N TRP A 188 -25.20 -0.92 2.86
CA TRP A 188 -25.05 -0.77 1.42
C TRP A 188 -24.94 -2.09 0.65
N GLY A 189 -25.39 -3.20 1.24
CA GLY A 189 -25.33 -4.54 0.67
C GLY A 189 -23.96 -5.22 0.82
N PHE A 190 -22.99 -4.59 1.48
CA PHE A 190 -21.68 -5.21 1.76
C PHE A 190 -21.77 -6.24 2.87
N ALA A 191 -21.11 -7.38 2.68
CA ALA A 191 -21.08 -8.47 3.65
C ALA A 191 -20.03 -8.25 4.77
N SER A 192 -19.09 -7.34 4.58
CA SER A 192 -18.01 -7.03 5.53
C SER A 192 -17.34 -5.70 5.17
N TRP A 193 -16.51 -5.19 6.07
CA TRP A 193 -15.68 -4.01 5.78
C TRP A 193 -14.70 -4.27 4.62
N ASN A 194 -14.15 -5.49 4.53
CA ASN A 194 -13.26 -5.87 3.44
C ASN A 194 -13.98 -5.91 2.09
N ASP A 195 -15.25 -6.29 2.06
CA ASP A 195 -16.08 -6.24 0.87
C ASP A 195 -16.32 -4.80 0.42
N PHE A 196 -16.57 -3.89 1.36
CA PHE A 196 -16.61 -2.44 1.10
C PHE A 196 -15.26 -1.90 0.60
N PHE A 197 -14.14 -2.31 1.19
CA PHE A 197 -12.81 -1.85 0.79
C PHE A 197 -12.47 -2.29 -0.64
N THR A 198 -12.83 -3.52 -1.02
CA THR A 198 -12.58 -4.09 -2.35
C THR A 198 -13.78 -3.93 -3.30
N ARG A 199 -14.60 -2.89 -3.08
CA ARG A 199 -15.80 -2.56 -3.87
C ARG A 199 -15.53 -2.48 -5.37
N HIS A 200 -16.55 -2.70 -6.18
CA HIS A 200 -16.47 -2.61 -7.64
C HIS A 200 -17.09 -1.32 -8.14
N PHE A 201 -16.52 -0.74 -9.20
CA PHE A 201 -17.17 0.33 -9.94
C PHE A 201 -18.46 -0.14 -10.63
N ARG A 202 -19.39 0.79 -10.83
CA ARG A 202 -20.53 0.60 -11.72
C ARG A 202 -20.06 0.51 -13.16
N ASP A 203 -20.83 -0.16 -13.99
CA ASP A 203 -20.53 -0.24 -15.42
C ASP A 203 -20.43 1.17 -16.04
N GLY A 204 -19.35 1.38 -16.79
CA GLY A 204 -19.09 2.64 -17.49
C GLY A 204 -18.35 3.71 -16.70
N GLU A 205 -18.13 3.54 -15.37
CA GLU A 205 -17.42 4.54 -14.54
C GLU A 205 -15.92 4.67 -14.86
N ARG A 206 -15.29 3.61 -15.29
CA ARG A 206 -13.86 3.59 -15.64
C ARG A 206 -13.67 2.91 -17.00
N PRO A 207 -14.05 3.57 -18.11
CA PRO A 207 -13.88 2.99 -19.44
C PRO A 207 -12.40 2.82 -19.77
N VAL A 208 -12.07 1.78 -20.52
CA VAL A 208 -10.71 1.52 -20.98
C VAL A 208 -10.33 2.58 -22.02
N ALA A 209 -9.27 3.35 -21.76
CA ALA A 209 -8.79 4.35 -22.70
C ALA A 209 -8.31 3.69 -24.00
N SER A 210 -8.77 4.20 -25.15
CA SER A 210 -8.40 3.72 -26.48
C SER A 210 -8.40 2.19 -26.56
N ALA A 211 -9.54 1.57 -26.28
CA ALA A 211 -9.67 0.11 -26.14
C ALA A 211 -9.10 -0.67 -27.33
N ASP A 212 -9.28 -0.14 -28.56
CA ASP A 212 -8.85 -0.76 -29.80
C ASP A 212 -7.41 -0.39 -30.24
N ASP A 213 -6.76 0.59 -29.59
CA ASP A 213 -5.37 0.99 -29.93
C ASP A 213 -4.39 0.23 -29.02
N THR A 214 -3.75 -0.79 -29.56
CA THR A 214 -2.81 -1.65 -28.84
C THR A 214 -1.56 -0.93 -28.35
N ALA A 215 -1.18 0.20 -28.98
CA ALA A 215 -0.05 1.01 -28.54
C ALA A 215 -0.34 1.83 -27.28
N VAL A 216 -1.62 2.03 -26.94
CA VAL A 216 -2.01 2.73 -25.71
C VAL A 216 -2.00 1.76 -24.53
N ILE A 217 -1.17 2.04 -23.55
CA ILE A 217 -1.03 1.33 -22.28
C ILE A 217 -1.87 2.06 -21.24
N VAL A 218 -2.64 1.34 -20.42
CA VAL A 218 -3.54 1.93 -19.44
C VAL A 218 -3.06 1.76 -18.00
N SER A 219 -3.52 2.63 -17.10
CA SER A 219 -3.20 2.53 -15.69
C SER A 219 -3.76 1.23 -15.09
N PRO A 220 -2.94 0.46 -14.36
CA PRO A 220 -3.39 -0.76 -13.69
C PRO A 220 -4.17 -0.50 -12.40
N CYS A 221 -4.10 0.71 -11.84
CA CYS A 221 -4.75 1.08 -10.58
C CYS A 221 -5.31 2.50 -10.64
N GLU A 222 -6.21 2.81 -9.72
CA GLU A 222 -6.53 4.17 -9.30
C GLU A 222 -5.36 4.61 -8.40
N ALA A 223 -4.43 5.42 -8.92
CA ALA A 223 -3.18 5.67 -8.20
C ALA A 223 -2.55 7.02 -8.55
N THR A 224 -1.97 7.68 -7.55
CA THR A 224 -1.25 8.94 -7.71
C THR A 224 0.17 8.68 -8.19
N PRO A 225 0.60 9.25 -9.34
CA PRO A 225 1.95 9.10 -9.83
C PRO A 225 3.01 9.56 -8.82
N TYR A 226 3.99 8.70 -8.57
CA TYR A 226 5.07 8.97 -7.61
C TYR A 226 6.40 9.22 -8.30
N ARG A 227 6.78 8.35 -9.26
CA ARG A 227 8.07 8.43 -9.91
C ARG A 227 8.08 7.78 -11.30
N ILE A 228 8.88 8.35 -12.20
CA ILE A 228 9.30 7.73 -13.47
C ILE A 228 10.82 7.63 -13.45
N ALA A 229 11.34 6.44 -13.70
CA ALA A 229 12.77 6.19 -13.85
C ALA A 229 13.05 5.50 -15.19
N SER A 230 13.97 6.04 -15.97
CA SER A 230 14.40 5.47 -17.25
C SER A 230 15.82 4.94 -17.15
N ARG A 231 16.16 3.96 -17.97
CA ARG A 231 17.45 3.27 -17.97
C ARG A 231 17.76 2.66 -16.61
N VAL A 232 16.78 1.93 -16.07
CA VAL A 232 16.91 1.26 -14.78
C VAL A 232 17.93 0.12 -14.86
N HIS A 233 18.72 -0.02 -13.80
CA HIS A 233 19.78 -1.02 -13.75
C HIS A 233 19.27 -2.37 -13.25
N ARG A 234 20.00 -3.45 -13.58
CA ARG A 234 19.75 -4.77 -12.99
C ARG A 234 19.79 -4.72 -11.47
N ARG A 235 20.87 -4.15 -10.92
CA ARG A 235 21.08 -3.86 -9.51
C ARG A 235 21.60 -2.45 -9.36
N ASP A 236 21.11 -1.76 -8.34
CA ASP A 236 21.56 -0.42 -7.99
C ASP A 236 21.64 -0.27 -6.47
N GLU A 237 22.28 0.79 -5.99
CA GLU A 237 22.31 1.11 -4.57
C GLU A 237 21.02 1.82 -4.18
N PHE A 238 20.25 1.26 -3.24
CA PHE A 238 18.94 1.81 -2.81
C PHE A 238 18.85 2.08 -1.31
N TRP A 239 19.93 2.66 -0.76
CA TRP A 239 20.01 2.97 0.68
C TRP A 239 19.81 4.44 1.01
N ALA A 240 19.60 5.30 0.03
CA ALA A 240 19.43 6.73 0.19
C ALA A 240 18.10 7.23 -0.35
N LYS A 241 17.59 8.33 0.19
CA LYS A 241 16.38 9.00 -0.33
C LYS A 241 16.57 9.36 -1.82
N ALA A 242 15.57 9.11 -2.64
CA ALA A 242 15.56 9.22 -4.09
C ALA A 242 16.31 8.11 -4.85
N GLU A 243 16.12 6.89 -4.41
CA GLU A 243 16.83 5.70 -4.84
C GLU A 243 16.51 5.23 -6.25
N PRO A 244 17.53 4.73 -6.96
CA PRO A 244 17.30 4.04 -8.22
C PRO A 244 16.62 2.69 -7.99
N TYR A 245 15.93 2.18 -9.02
CA TYR A 245 15.28 0.89 -8.98
C TYR A 245 16.27 -0.21 -9.37
N SER A 246 16.27 -1.30 -8.58
CA SER A 246 16.94 -2.55 -8.91
C SER A 246 15.93 -3.53 -9.49
N VAL A 247 16.01 -3.78 -10.79
CA VAL A 247 15.03 -4.65 -11.49
C VAL A 247 15.03 -6.05 -10.92
N GLU A 248 16.23 -6.56 -10.53
CA GLU A 248 16.39 -7.91 -9.97
C GLU A 248 15.62 -8.07 -8.65
N GLU A 249 15.66 -7.08 -7.76
CA GLU A 249 14.93 -7.11 -6.50
C GLU A 249 13.43 -6.88 -6.70
N LEU A 250 13.02 -5.95 -7.59
CA LEU A 250 11.60 -5.74 -7.92
C LEU A 250 10.93 -7.03 -8.37
N LEU A 251 11.59 -7.79 -9.26
CA LEU A 251 11.12 -9.04 -9.82
C LEU A 251 11.60 -10.28 -9.06
N ALA A 252 12.22 -10.11 -7.88
CA ALA A 252 12.71 -11.21 -7.03
C ALA A 252 13.60 -12.22 -7.78
N GLY A 253 14.48 -11.74 -8.65
CA GLY A 253 15.40 -12.57 -9.42
C GLY A 253 14.76 -13.44 -10.51
N ASP A 254 13.54 -13.07 -10.95
CA ASP A 254 12.83 -13.79 -12.02
C ASP A 254 13.64 -13.84 -13.33
N GLU A 255 13.43 -14.88 -14.13
CA GLU A 255 14.09 -15.05 -15.43
C GLU A 255 13.81 -13.93 -16.45
N SER A 256 12.73 -13.16 -16.26
CA SER A 256 12.37 -12.02 -17.10
C SER A 256 13.16 -10.72 -16.80
N VAL A 257 13.97 -10.68 -15.74
CA VAL A 257 14.75 -9.50 -15.34
C VAL A 257 15.51 -8.86 -16.49
N ASP A 258 16.17 -9.67 -17.35
CA ASP A 258 16.95 -9.16 -18.49
C ASP A 258 16.16 -8.34 -19.49
N ALA A 259 14.85 -8.60 -19.61
CA ALA A 259 13.97 -7.88 -20.52
C ALA A 259 13.71 -6.43 -20.09
N PHE A 260 13.92 -6.11 -18.82
CA PHE A 260 13.61 -4.79 -18.24
C PHE A 260 14.85 -3.96 -17.88
N VAL A 261 16.06 -4.54 -17.95
CA VAL A 261 17.32 -3.79 -17.77
C VAL A 261 17.45 -2.71 -18.84
N ASP A 262 17.89 -1.50 -18.46
CA ASP A 262 17.90 -0.29 -19.30
C ASP A 262 16.51 0.19 -19.74
N GLY A 263 15.46 -0.39 -19.21
CA GLY A 263 14.07 -0.04 -19.46
C GLY A 263 13.56 1.13 -18.62
N THR A 264 12.25 1.20 -18.47
CA THR A 264 11.55 2.26 -17.74
C THR A 264 10.66 1.67 -16.65
N VAL A 265 10.67 2.29 -15.47
CA VAL A 265 9.75 2.01 -14.36
C VAL A 265 8.89 3.23 -14.12
N TRP A 266 7.57 3.04 -14.07
CA TRP A 266 6.61 3.99 -13.55
C TRP A 266 6.09 3.48 -12.21
N GLN A 267 6.09 4.33 -11.17
CA GLN A 267 5.56 4.00 -9.85
C GLN A 267 4.48 5.00 -9.45
N ALA A 268 3.42 4.48 -8.81
CA ALA A 268 2.34 5.26 -8.25
C ALA A 268 1.81 4.62 -6.96
N PHE A 269 1.29 5.43 -6.03
CA PHE A 269 0.70 4.95 -4.79
C PHE A 269 -0.82 5.08 -4.81
N LEU A 270 -1.50 4.19 -4.09
CA LEU A 270 -2.94 4.24 -3.90
C LEU A 270 -3.23 4.90 -2.55
N SER A 271 -4.11 5.90 -2.59
CA SER A 271 -4.59 6.55 -1.37
C SER A 271 -5.61 5.67 -0.63
N ALA A 272 -5.82 5.95 0.64
CA ALA A 272 -6.69 5.16 1.52
C ALA A 272 -8.14 5.03 1.02
N LEU A 273 -8.65 6.05 0.35
CA LEU A 273 -10.03 6.10 -0.16
C LEU A 273 -10.17 5.60 -1.58
N ASP A 274 -9.04 5.34 -2.28
CA ASP A 274 -9.04 4.92 -3.66
C ASP A 274 -9.64 3.52 -3.87
N TYR A 275 -9.76 3.14 -5.13
CA TYR A 275 -10.15 1.81 -5.56
C TYR A 275 -8.93 0.88 -5.53
N HIS A 276 -9.03 -0.27 -4.86
CA HIS A 276 -7.89 -1.13 -4.58
C HIS A 276 -7.82 -2.42 -5.41
N ARG A 277 -8.61 -2.52 -6.51
CA ARG A 277 -8.49 -3.62 -7.48
C ARG A 277 -7.51 -3.28 -8.58
N TRP A 278 -6.87 -4.31 -9.13
CA TRP A 278 -5.82 -4.23 -10.13
C TRP A 278 -6.32 -4.64 -11.50
N HIS A 279 -5.80 -4.00 -12.54
CA HIS A 279 -6.21 -4.27 -13.91
C HIS A 279 -5.00 -4.42 -14.84
N SER A 280 -5.17 -5.19 -15.91
CA SER A 280 -4.12 -5.38 -16.89
C SER A 280 -3.87 -4.09 -17.69
N PRO A 281 -2.63 -3.59 -17.75
CA PRO A 281 -2.33 -2.39 -18.52
C PRO A 281 -2.37 -2.62 -20.04
N VAL A 282 -2.28 -3.87 -20.48
CA VAL A 282 -2.22 -4.29 -21.90
C VAL A 282 -3.07 -5.54 -22.11
N ALA A 283 -3.48 -5.80 -23.35
CA ALA A 283 -3.95 -7.12 -23.75
C ALA A 283 -2.74 -8.05 -23.99
N GLY A 284 -2.86 -9.30 -23.52
CA GLY A 284 -1.74 -10.23 -23.67
C GLY A 284 -1.94 -11.57 -23.00
N ARG A 285 -0.84 -12.30 -22.85
CA ARG A 285 -0.76 -13.57 -22.15
C ARG A 285 0.08 -13.42 -20.89
N ILE A 286 -0.44 -13.86 -19.76
CA ILE A 286 0.34 -13.94 -18.52
C ILE A 286 1.43 -15.01 -18.69
N VAL A 287 2.69 -14.58 -18.66
CA VAL A 287 3.85 -15.48 -18.65
C VAL A 287 4.03 -16.08 -17.26
N ARG A 288 3.96 -15.20 -16.24
CA ARG A 288 4.04 -15.59 -14.82
C ARG A 288 3.20 -14.65 -13.95
N ALA A 289 2.64 -15.22 -12.89
CA ALA A 289 1.99 -14.47 -11.81
C ALA A 289 2.27 -15.16 -10.49
N TRP A 290 2.74 -14.42 -9.48
CA TRP A 290 3.03 -14.96 -8.14
C TRP A 290 2.97 -13.88 -7.07
N VAL A 291 2.83 -14.31 -5.82
CA VAL A 291 3.03 -13.42 -4.66
C VAL A 291 4.43 -13.68 -4.12
N GLN A 292 5.24 -12.62 -4.09
CA GLN A 292 6.56 -12.64 -3.48
C GLN A 292 6.45 -12.27 -2.00
N PRO A 293 6.78 -13.18 -1.08
CA PRO A 293 6.87 -12.84 0.34
C PRO A 293 7.95 -11.78 0.58
N GLY A 294 7.68 -10.89 1.53
CA GLY A 294 8.61 -9.81 1.91
C GLY A 294 8.33 -9.31 3.32
N THR A 295 8.77 -8.09 3.61
CA THR A 295 8.49 -7.42 4.88
C THR A 295 7.12 -6.75 4.87
N TYR A 296 6.57 -6.44 6.05
CA TYR A 296 5.30 -5.73 6.21
C TYR A 296 5.49 -4.30 6.73
N PHE A 297 6.25 -4.14 7.82
CA PHE A 297 6.42 -2.85 8.51
C PHE A 297 7.87 -2.34 8.51
N SER A 298 8.73 -2.89 7.65
CA SER A 298 10.08 -2.36 7.47
C SER A 298 10.04 -1.08 6.66
N GLU A 299 10.74 -0.04 7.13
CA GLU A 299 10.91 1.23 6.43
C GLU A 299 12.38 1.58 6.24
N ALA A 300 12.68 2.48 5.29
CA ALA A 300 14.02 3.01 5.14
C ALA A 300 14.32 3.97 6.31
N ASP A 301 15.61 4.06 6.71
CA ASP A 301 16.05 5.06 7.66
C ASP A 301 15.79 6.46 7.10
N ALA A 302 14.77 7.11 7.65
CA ALA A 302 14.32 8.41 7.21
C ALA A 302 14.83 9.50 8.16
N GLN A 303 15.39 10.57 7.60
CA GLN A 303 15.76 11.75 8.35
C GLN A 303 14.73 12.86 8.09
N GLY A 304 14.14 13.41 9.14
CA GLY A 304 13.19 14.53 9.01
C GLY A 304 12.21 14.60 10.17
N SER A 305 11.25 15.51 10.05
CA SER A 305 10.21 15.75 11.06
C SER A 305 9.15 14.65 11.12
N ASP A 306 9.03 13.85 10.08
CA ASP A 306 8.15 12.69 10.01
C ASP A 306 8.96 11.50 9.44
N ALA A 307 9.74 10.87 10.33
CA ALA A 307 10.64 9.81 9.94
C ALA A 307 9.92 8.51 9.58
N ALA A 308 8.70 8.34 10.04
CA ALA A 308 7.93 7.10 9.94
C ALA A 308 6.88 7.10 8.83
N GLU A 309 6.83 8.13 7.97
CA GLU A 309 5.83 8.24 6.92
C GLU A 309 6.14 7.29 5.73
N PRO A 310 5.28 6.26 5.46
CA PRO A 310 5.55 5.23 4.44
C PRO A 310 5.74 5.79 3.03
N THR A 311 5.13 6.93 2.72
CA THR A 311 5.22 7.57 1.40
C THR A 311 6.66 7.95 1.04
N LEU A 312 7.50 8.26 2.04
CA LEU A 312 8.92 8.57 1.84
C LEU A 312 9.78 7.32 1.60
N SER A 313 9.27 6.15 1.98
CA SER A 313 9.96 4.87 1.86
C SER A 313 9.54 4.05 0.63
N GLN A 314 8.70 4.58 -0.26
CA GLN A 314 8.11 3.82 -1.38
C GLN A 314 9.14 3.14 -2.28
N GLY A 315 10.27 3.79 -2.57
CA GLY A 315 11.36 3.20 -3.34
C GLY A 315 11.93 1.97 -2.66
N TYR A 316 12.22 2.04 -1.35
CA TYR A 316 12.68 0.91 -0.55
C TYR A 316 11.61 -0.20 -0.46
N LEU A 317 10.38 0.15 -0.12
CA LEU A 317 9.28 -0.80 0.07
C LEU A 317 8.99 -1.60 -1.20
N ALA A 318 9.11 -0.99 -2.37
CA ALA A 318 8.94 -1.68 -3.65
C ALA A 318 9.87 -2.89 -3.83
N HIS A 319 11.05 -2.88 -3.18
CA HIS A 319 12.04 -3.95 -3.28
C HIS A 319 11.93 -5.01 -2.18
N VAL A 320 11.43 -4.66 -1.00
CA VAL A 320 11.49 -5.53 0.19
C VAL A 320 10.13 -6.00 0.69
N ALA A 321 9.05 -5.26 0.39
CA ALA A 321 7.72 -5.59 0.89
C ALA A 321 7.10 -6.78 0.13
N THR A 322 6.10 -7.40 0.78
CA THR A 322 5.25 -8.42 0.14
C THR A 322 4.53 -7.82 -1.06
N ARG A 323 4.56 -8.53 -2.20
CA ARG A 323 4.04 -8.01 -3.47
C ARG A 323 3.52 -9.10 -4.39
N ALA A 324 2.51 -8.80 -5.18
CA ALA A 324 2.11 -9.63 -6.32
C ALA A 324 2.82 -9.13 -7.59
N VAL A 325 3.34 -10.06 -8.38
CA VAL A 325 4.06 -9.76 -9.61
C VAL A 325 3.36 -10.47 -10.76
N PHE A 326 3.10 -9.72 -11.83
CA PHE A 326 2.65 -10.25 -13.13
C PHE A 326 3.68 -9.90 -14.19
N VAL A 327 4.04 -10.89 -15.01
CA VAL A 327 4.77 -10.69 -16.26
C VAL A 327 3.84 -11.06 -17.40
N ILE A 328 3.54 -10.10 -18.26
CA ILE A 328 2.57 -10.21 -19.35
C ILE A 328 3.31 -10.03 -20.67
N ASP A 329 3.16 -10.99 -21.58
CA ASP A 329 3.58 -10.87 -22.98
C ASP A 329 2.45 -10.20 -23.75
N ALA A 330 2.65 -8.91 -24.08
CA ALA A 330 1.63 -8.10 -24.74
C ALA A 330 1.34 -8.61 -26.16
N ASP A 331 0.08 -8.50 -26.58
CA ASP A 331 -0.31 -8.87 -27.95
C ASP A 331 0.33 -7.95 -29.01
N ASP A 332 0.67 -6.71 -28.61
CA ASP A 332 1.44 -5.79 -29.44
C ASP A 332 2.94 -6.09 -29.32
N PRO A 333 3.61 -6.57 -30.40
CA PRO A 333 5.03 -6.91 -30.36
C PRO A 333 5.95 -5.70 -30.13
N ALA A 334 5.46 -4.47 -30.34
CA ALA A 334 6.21 -3.26 -30.05
C ALA A 334 6.32 -3.00 -28.56
N ILE A 335 5.42 -3.56 -27.74
CA ILE A 335 5.46 -3.50 -26.29
C ILE A 335 6.29 -4.67 -25.72
N GLY A 336 6.06 -5.89 -26.22
CA GLY A 336 6.71 -7.09 -25.70
C GLY A 336 6.32 -7.38 -24.25
N LEU A 337 7.31 -7.70 -23.40
CA LEU A 337 7.04 -7.99 -21.98
C LEU A 337 6.74 -6.71 -21.18
N VAL A 338 5.70 -6.78 -20.37
CA VAL A 338 5.36 -5.80 -19.34
C VAL A 338 5.33 -6.50 -17.98
N ALA A 339 6.02 -5.96 -16.99
CA ALA A 339 5.86 -6.44 -15.62
C ALA A 339 5.05 -5.43 -14.79
N VAL A 340 4.10 -5.94 -14.02
CA VAL A 340 3.33 -5.14 -13.06
C VAL A 340 3.56 -5.71 -11.68
N VAL A 341 4.02 -4.86 -10.76
CA VAL A 341 4.34 -5.20 -9.38
C VAL A 341 3.39 -4.45 -8.47
N PHE A 342 2.49 -5.17 -7.83
CA PHE A 342 1.53 -4.64 -6.86
C PHE A 342 2.08 -4.88 -5.45
N ILE A 343 2.51 -3.81 -4.80
CA ILE A 343 3.28 -3.85 -3.56
C ILE A 343 2.36 -3.51 -2.39
N GLY A 344 2.27 -4.43 -1.43
CA GLY A 344 1.62 -4.17 -0.16
C GLY A 344 2.52 -3.32 0.73
N MET A 345 1.96 -2.24 1.29
CA MET A 345 2.64 -1.38 2.26
C MET A 345 1.87 -1.40 3.57
N SER A 346 2.59 -1.28 4.69
CA SER A 346 1.96 -1.19 6.01
C SER A 346 0.99 -2.36 6.30
N ASP A 347 -0.26 -2.09 6.59
CA ASP A 347 -1.26 -3.06 7.02
C ASP A 347 -1.74 -4.05 5.92
N VAL A 348 -1.20 -4.01 4.70
CA VAL A 348 -1.62 -4.96 3.65
C VAL A 348 -1.28 -6.38 4.05
N SER A 349 -2.32 -7.13 4.42
CA SER A 349 -2.20 -8.53 4.80
C SER A 349 -2.10 -9.47 3.60
N SER A 350 -2.66 -9.09 2.46
CA SER A 350 -2.64 -9.92 1.26
C SER A 350 -2.70 -9.12 -0.04
N CYS A 351 -1.86 -9.57 -0.98
CA CYS A 351 -1.97 -9.27 -2.39
C CYS A 351 -2.70 -10.44 -3.03
N VAL A 352 -3.96 -10.26 -3.42
CA VAL A 352 -4.82 -11.37 -3.91
C VAL A 352 -4.83 -11.39 -5.42
N ILE A 353 -4.23 -12.43 -6.00
CA ILE A 353 -4.29 -12.69 -7.46
C ILE A 353 -5.66 -13.30 -7.79
N GLY A 354 -6.32 -12.80 -8.82
CA GLY A 354 -7.61 -13.30 -9.29
C GLY A 354 -7.56 -14.78 -9.68
N GLU A 355 -8.67 -15.49 -9.47
CA GLU A 355 -8.77 -16.91 -9.78
C GLU A 355 -8.53 -17.16 -11.27
N GLY A 356 -7.75 -18.19 -11.59
CA GLY A 356 -7.43 -18.56 -12.96
C GLY A 356 -6.36 -17.72 -13.66
N LEU A 357 -5.81 -16.70 -12.99
CA LEU A 357 -4.81 -15.78 -13.55
C LEU A 357 -3.37 -16.27 -13.30
N GLY A 358 -3.07 -17.47 -13.78
CA GLY A 358 -1.73 -18.05 -13.79
C GLY A 358 -1.05 -18.00 -15.14
N ALA A 359 0.14 -18.64 -15.22
CA ALA A 359 0.90 -18.76 -16.46
C ALA A 359 0.04 -19.36 -17.59
N GLY A 360 0.06 -18.73 -18.76
CA GLY A 360 -0.72 -19.10 -19.93
C GLY A 360 -2.12 -18.48 -20.03
N ALA A 361 -2.66 -17.88 -18.95
CA ALA A 361 -3.94 -17.18 -18.99
C ALA A 361 -3.87 -15.97 -19.92
N ARG A 362 -4.97 -15.68 -20.62
CA ARG A 362 -5.10 -14.49 -21.45
C ARG A 362 -5.89 -13.42 -20.72
N VAL A 363 -5.46 -12.19 -20.89
CA VAL A 363 -6.11 -10.99 -20.34
C VAL A 363 -6.30 -9.96 -21.43
N GLY A 364 -7.44 -9.28 -21.41
CA GLY A 364 -7.68 -8.07 -22.18
C GLY A 364 -7.08 -6.85 -21.49
N LYS A 365 -6.89 -5.78 -22.25
CA LYS A 365 -6.53 -4.46 -21.68
C LYS A 365 -7.63 -3.97 -20.75
N GLY A 366 -7.30 -3.69 -19.51
CA GLY A 366 -8.27 -3.28 -18.48
C GLY A 366 -8.98 -4.42 -17.75
N ASP A 367 -8.69 -5.70 -18.06
CA ASP A 367 -9.25 -6.82 -17.30
C ASP A 367 -8.71 -6.83 -15.87
N GLU A 368 -9.55 -7.25 -14.91
CA GLU A 368 -9.16 -7.34 -13.52
C GLU A 368 -8.10 -8.43 -13.30
N LEU A 369 -7.05 -8.11 -12.53
CA LEU A 369 -5.96 -9.03 -12.18
C LEU A 369 -6.02 -9.49 -10.71
N GLY A 370 -6.69 -8.74 -9.85
CA GLY A 370 -6.75 -9.01 -8.43
C GLY A 370 -6.98 -7.76 -7.60
N TYR A 371 -6.61 -7.80 -6.32
CA TYR A 371 -6.84 -6.68 -5.41
C TYR A 371 -5.92 -6.74 -4.19
N PHE A 372 -5.77 -5.58 -3.53
CA PHE A 372 -5.19 -5.49 -2.20
C PHE A 372 -6.24 -5.73 -1.13
N GLN A 373 -5.84 -6.40 -0.06
CA GLN A 373 -6.63 -6.70 1.13
C GLN A 373 -5.74 -6.64 2.36
N PHE A 374 -5.87 -5.79 3.25
CA PHE A 374 -6.34 -4.43 3.38
C PHE A 374 -5.13 -3.55 3.74
N GLY A 375 -5.09 -2.24 3.38
CA GLY A 375 -4.07 -1.29 3.82
C GLY A 375 -3.39 -0.53 2.68
N GLY A 376 -2.30 0.20 3.00
CA GLY A 376 -1.52 1.02 2.07
C GLY A 376 -0.87 0.22 0.94
N SER A 377 -0.74 0.82 -0.23
CA SER A 377 -0.22 0.12 -1.39
C SER A 377 0.41 1.03 -2.44
N THR A 378 1.31 0.47 -3.22
CA THR A 378 1.94 1.12 -4.37
C THR A 378 2.05 0.12 -5.54
N VAL A 379 2.18 0.63 -6.75
CA VAL A 379 2.32 -0.17 -7.95
C VAL A 379 3.51 0.29 -8.77
N CYS A 380 4.29 -0.66 -9.31
CA CYS A 380 5.29 -0.39 -10.33
C CYS A 380 4.91 -1.06 -11.64
N VAL A 381 5.03 -0.32 -12.75
CA VAL A 381 4.93 -0.88 -14.10
C VAL A 381 6.29 -0.77 -14.78
N LEU A 382 6.81 -1.90 -15.25
CA LEU A 382 8.12 -2.01 -15.87
C LEU A 382 7.97 -2.27 -17.37
N PHE A 383 8.72 -1.54 -18.16
CA PHE A 383 8.79 -1.66 -19.62
C PHE A 383 10.22 -1.93 -20.05
N GLY A 384 10.38 -2.69 -21.12
CA GLY A 384 11.67 -2.90 -21.78
C GLY A 384 12.27 -1.61 -22.34
N PRO A 385 13.57 -1.66 -22.73
CA PRO A 385 14.26 -0.51 -23.32
C PRO A 385 13.56 0.03 -24.57
N GLY A 386 13.28 1.35 -24.59
CA GLY A 386 12.71 2.04 -25.75
C GLY A 386 11.24 1.76 -26.05
N VAL A 387 10.54 0.99 -25.22
CA VAL A 387 9.11 0.68 -25.39
C VAL A 387 8.25 1.93 -25.25
N VAL A 388 8.45 2.71 -24.20
CA VAL A 388 7.65 3.91 -23.95
C VAL A 388 8.10 5.05 -24.84
N GLU A 389 7.20 5.58 -25.66
CA GLU A 389 7.39 6.81 -26.43
C GLU A 389 7.10 8.03 -25.57
N SER A 390 5.95 8.01 -24.86
CA SER A 390 5.52 9.10 -23.99
C SER A 390 4.60 8.59 -22.89
N PHE A 391 4.61 9.28 -21.75
CA PHE A 391 3.57 9.17 -20.72
C PHE A 391 2.49 10.22 -20.96
N SER A 392 1.24 9.92 -20.55
CA SER A 392 0.20 10.96 -20.48
C SER A 392 0.58 12.03 -19.46
N LEU A 393 0.04 13.22 -19.60
CA LEU A 393 0.33 14.31 -18.63
C LEU A 393 -0.11 13.94 -17.21
N GLU A 394 -1.23 13.23 -17.09
CA GLU A 394 -1.80 12.77 -15.82
C GLU A 394 -0.96 11.65 -15.16
N ALA A 395 -0.14 10.94 -15.94
CA ALA A 395 0.78 9.91 -15.44
C ALA A 395 2.13 10.46 -14.97
N VAL A 396 2.42 11.73 -15.20
CA VAL A 396 3.66 12.36 -14.74
C VAL A 396 3.51 12.78 -13.29
N PRO A 397 4.50 12.47 -12.42
CA PRO A 397 4.48 12.93 -11.02
C PRO A 397 4.31 14.45 -10.91
N GLN A 398 3.42 14.86 -10.04
CA GLN A 398 3.13 16.27 -9.76
C GLN A 398 4.19 16.88 -8.84
N ALA A 399 4.28 18.21 -8.82
CA ALA A 399 5.19 18.91 -7.93
C ALA A 399 4.81 18.68 -6.45
N PRO A 400 5.80 18.67 -5.52
CA PRO A 400 5.54 18.39 -4.11
C PRO A 400 4.57 19.36 -3.41
N ASP A 401 4.36 20.54 -3.96
CA ASP A 401 3.47 21.59 -3.46
C ASP A 401 2.06 21.57 -4.11
N GLU A 402 1.84 20.66 -5.08
CA GLU A 402 0.54 20.46 -5.70
C GLU A 402 -0.28 19.40 -4.95
N GLU A 403 -1.62 19.57 -4.93
CA GLU A 403 -2.53 18.57 -4.42
C GLU A 403 -2.43 17.30 -5.30
N PRO A 404 -2.18 16.12 -4.72
CA PRO A 404 -2.04 14.89 -5.48
C PRO A 404 -3.34 14.53 -6.18
N THR A 405 -3.26 14.32 -7.49
CA THR A 405 -4.40 13.89 -8.32
C THR A 405 -4.15 12.47 -8.82
N PRO A 406 -5.02 11.51 -8.51
CA PRO A 406 -4.85 10.14 -8.98
C PRO A 406 -5.07 10.03 -10.50
N LEU A 407 -4.24 9.24 -11.15
CA LEU A 407 -4.53 8.70 -12.47
C LEU A 407 -5.57 7.60 -12.31
N HIS A 408 -6.72 7.76 -12.96
CA HIS A 408 -7.78 6.78 -12.87
C HIS A 408 -7.34 5.42 -13.44
N VAL A 409 -7.80 4.35 -12.80
CA VAL A 409 -7.64 3.00 -13.35
C VAL A 409 -8.23 2.92 -14.77
N ARG A 410 -7.54 2.20 -15.67
CA ARG A 410 -7.88 2.10 -17.11
C ARG A 410 -7.73 3.40 -17.91
N ALA A 411 -7.34 4.53 -17.30
CA ALA A 411 -6.97 5.75 -18.04
C ALA A 411 -5.66 5.57 -18.79
N HIS A 412 -5.39 6.45 -19.75
CA HIS A 412 -4.16 6.43 -20.55
C HIS A 412 -2.93 6.68 -19.67
N LEU A 413 -2.10 5.66 -19.51
CA LEU A 413 -0.83 5.73 -18.80
C LEU A 413 0.29 6.18 -19.74
N ALA A 414 0.50 5.43 -20.79
CA ALA A 414 1.61 5.65 -21.72
C ALA A 414 1.25 5.21 -23.15
N THR A 415 2.01 5.72 -24.11
CA THR A 415 1.97 5.27 -25.50
C THR A 415 3.26 4.54 -25.80
N ALA A 416 3.15 3.33 -26.36
CA ALA A 416 4.28 2.58 -26.85
C ALA A 416 4.78 3.14 -28.18
N ARG A 417 6.09 3.07 -28.40
CA ARG A 417 6.70 3.45 -29.66
C ARG A 417 6.25 2.50 -30.76
N ARG A 418 5.62 3.01 -31.79
CA ARG A 418 5.28 2.21 -32.97
C ARG A 418 6.57 1.87 -33.75
N SER A 419 6.71 0.61 -34.14
CA SER A 419 7.75 0.23 -35.11
C SER A 419 7.53 1.06 -36.36
N GLU A 420 8.55 1.81 -36.82
CA GLU A 420 8.48 2.41 -38.15
C GLU A 420 8.27 1.25 -39.13
N GLU A 421 7.14 1.22 -39.85
CA GLU A 421 6.97 0.35 -40.98
C GLU A 421 8.14 0.66 -41.92
N GLN A 422 9.06 -0.29 -42.12
CA GLN A 422 10.03 -0.17 -43.19
C GLN A 422 9.22 -0.08 -44.50
N PRO A 423 9.35 1.03 -45.26
CA PRO A 423 8.71 1.12 -46.55
C PRO A 423 9.29 -0.02 -47.41
N GLY A 424 8.40 -0.95 -47.80
CA GLY A 424 8.70 -2.10 -48.67
C GLY A 424 9.12 -1.69 -50.07
#